data_56679f24c5929344d842a00a98405130
#
_entry.id   56679f24c5929344d842a00a98405130
#
_cell.length_a   1.000
_cell.length_b   1.000
_cell.length_c   1.000
_cell.angle_alpha   90.00
_cell.angle_beta   90.00
_cell.angle_gamma   90.00
#
_symmetry.space_group_name_H-M   'P 1'
#
loop_
_entity.id
_entity.type
_entity.pdbx_description
1 polymer ?
#
loop_
_entity_poly.entity_id
_entity_poly.type
_entity_poly.pdbx_seq_one_letter_code
_entity_poly.pdbx_strand_id
1 'polypeptide(L)'
;EQVVTEYFEFLKKKDYKQMYQMLDQKTVYTPTQKYFVEKYKEIYNDIGANNIQVKILDEKNDIVKYQISIDTVAGIIEYKNKIGIRNEQIQFNNNLIMKDYKDGCKIKVTTYNPEKRGRILDRNGEVLAEDEKGYSVGLVKGKLNGENDYGQIAQYLETDVETIQKKMSASWINDDSFVPIKTVSEITKNGLIYNGILNIKGVKISTVSIRTYPYDKVASHIIGYVQNVNSEDLKKHKNEGYNSTSVIGRSGIEAVYEKQLRGSSSGKIDLVNKNDKVIENLCAIEIDEGPQDITLTID
;
A
#
# COMPACT_ATOMS: atom_id res chain seq x y z
N GLU A 1 25.95 -22.96 -2.01
CA GLU A 1 25.72 -21.50 -2.23
C GLU A 1 24.84 -21.28 -3.46
N GLN A 2 25.13 -21.89 -4.62
CA GLN A 2 24.40 -21.67 -5.88
C GLN A 2 22.90 -21.97 -5.74
N VAL A 3 22.51 -23.10 -5.17
CA VAL A 3 21.09 -23.49 -4.95
C VAL A 3 20.36 -22.48 -4.07
N VAL A 4 21.01 -21.97 -3.03
CA VAL A 4 20.40 -20.97 -2.13
C VAL A 4 20.24 -19.63 -2.84
N THR A 5 21.18 -19.23 -3.67
CA THR A 5 21.07 -18.02 -4.49
C THR A 5 19.90 -18.11 -5.45
N GLU A 6 19.74 -19.24 -6.14
CA GLU A 6 18.62 -19.48 -7.06
C GLU A 6 17.27 -19.47 -6.33
N TYR A 7 17.19 -20.12 -5.16
CA TYR A 7 15.99 -20.10 -4.33
C TYR A 7 15.55 -18.67 -3.99
N PHE A 8 16.48 -17.80 -3.63
CA PHE A 8 16.16 -16.41 -3.32
C PHE A 8 15.89 -15.56 -4.55
N GLU A 9 16.44 -15.91 -5.73
CA GLU A 9 16.04 -15.25 -6.98
C GLU A 9 14.55 -15.53 -7.32
N PHE A 10 14.05 -16.74 -7.05
CA PHE A 10 12.62 -17.02 -7.18
C PHE A 10 11.78 -16.28 -6.12
N LEU A 11 12.29 -16.13 -4.89
CA LEU A 11 11.64 -15.30 -3.86
C LEU A 11 11.50 -13.85 -4.31
N LYS A 12 12.55 -13.25 -4.86
CA LYS A 12 12.53 -11.87 -5.40
C LYS A 12 11.51 -11.70 -6.52
N LYS A 13 11.34 -12.72 -7.35
CA LYS A 13 10.34 -12.78 -8.44
C LYS A 13 8.94 -13.15 -7.96
N LYS A 14 8.77 -13.49 -6.68
CA LYS A 14 7.54 -14.05 -6.09
C LYS A 14 7.07 -15.33 -6.79
N ASP A 15 7.99 -16.10 -7.37
CA ASP A 15 7.71 -17.40 -7.97
C ASP A 15 7.82 -18.52 -6.92
N TYR A 16 6.83 -18.57 -6.06
CA TYR A 16 6.79 -19.52 -4.96
C TYR A 16 6.63 -20.97 -5.41
N LYS A 17 6.16 -21.20 -6.67
CA LYS A 17 6.06 -22.55 -7.23
C LYS A 17 7.44 -23.10 -7.54
N GLN A 18 8.31 -22.31 -8.16
CA GLN A 18 9.70 -22.70 -8.43
C GLN A 18 10.49 -22.88 -7.12
N MET A 19 10.28 -22.00 -6.13
CA MET A 19 10.86 -22.18 -4.80
C MET A 19 10.48 -23.54 -4.19
N TYR A 20 9.21 -23.95 -4.31
CA TYR A 20 8.74 -25.23 -3.79
C TYR A 20 9.43 -26.42 -4.48
N GLN A 21 9.67 -26.35 -5.77
CA GLN A 21 10.35 -27.42 -6.54
C GLN A 21 11.79 -27.63 -6.09
N MET A 22 12.42 -26.63 -5.49
CA MET A 22 13.78 -26.72 -4.96
C MET A 22 13.85 -27.37 -3.56
N LEU A 23 12.71 -27.64 -2.92
CA LEU A 23 12.68 -28.25 -1.58
C LEU A 23 12.99 -29.75 -1.62
N ASP A 24 13.68 -30.24 -0.59
CA ASP A 24 13.82 -31.67 -0.34
C ASP A 24 12.47 -32.29 0.03
N GLN A 25 11.87 -33.01 -0.93
CA GLN A 25 10.55 -33.63 -0.79
C GLN A 25 10.55 -34.88 0.10
N LYS A 26 11.74 -35.34 0.54
CA LYS A 26 11.89 -36.55 1.34
C LYS A 26 11.84 -36.31 2.84
N THR A 27 11.68 -35.05 3.26
CA THR A 27 11.61 -34.72 4.68
C THR A 27 10.15 -34.68 5.16
N VAL A 28 9.89 -35.15 6.37
CA VAL A 28 8.57 -35.16 7.03
C VAL A 28 8.02 -33.74 7.24
N TYR A 29 8.90 -32.74 7.20
CA TYR A 29 8.55 -31.34 7.45
C TYR A 29 8.27 -30.54 6.19
N THR A 30 8.39 -31.14 4.99
CA THR A 30 8.08 -30.43 3.74
C THR A 30 6.56 -30.31 3.60
N PRO A 31 6.03 -29.08 3.53
CA PRO A 31 4.59 -28.87 3.41
C PRO A 31 4.09 -29.27 2.02
N THR A 32 2.77 -29.31 1.83
CA THR A 32 2.21 -29.43 0.48
C THR A 32 2.51 -28.17 -0.34
N GLN A 33 2.63 -28.32 -1.67
CA GLN A 33 2.88 -27.18 -2.57
C GLN A 33 1.81 -26.10 -2.41
N LYS A 34 0.54 -26.49 -2.28
CA LYS A 34 -0.55 -25.55 -2.08
C LYS A 34 -0.34 -24.71 -0.83
N TYR A 35 -0.09 -25.35 0.32
CA TYR A 35 0.15 -24.64 1.58
C TYR A 35 1.35 -23.70 1.50
N PHE A 36 2.47 -24.18 0.95
CA PHE A 36 3.69 -23.37 0.79
C PHE A 36 3.44 -22.12 -0.03
N VAL A 37 2.85 -22.28 -1.23
CA VAL A 37 2.60 -21.16 -2.14
C VAL A 37 1.61 -20.16 -1.55
N GLU A 38 0.50 -20.64 -0.95
CA GLU A 38 -0.51 -19.80 -0.34
C GLU A 38 0.08 -19.02 0.86
N LYS A 39 0.89 -19.67 1.69
CA LYS A 39 1.46 -19.06 2.88
C LYS A 39 2.49 -17.97 2.54
N TYR A 40 3.39 -18.24 1.60
CA TYR A 40 4.31 -17.20 1.12
C TYR A 40 3.56 -16.03 0.48
N LYS A 41 2.56 -16.32 -0.35
CA LYS A 41 1.76 -15.29 -1.01
C LYS A 41 1.01 -14.42 0.00
N GLU A 42 0.36 -15.03 1.00
CA GLU A 42 -0.34 -14.35 2.08
C GLU A 42 0.62 -13.39 2.81
N ILE A 43 1.68 -13.92 3.40
CA ILE A 43 2.60 -13.14 4.24
C ILE A 43 3.28 -12.02 3.45
N TYR A 44 3.84 -12.32 2.28
CA TYR A 44 4.58 -11.34 1.49
C TYR A 44 3.67 -10.27 0.84
N ASN A 45 2.40 -10.59 0.62
CA ASN A 45 1.42 -9.58 0.21
C ASN A 45 0.98 -8.72 1.40
N ASP A 46 0.69 -9.33 2.55
CA ASP A 46 0.22 -8.61 3.74
C ASP A 46 1.24 -7.57 4.21
N ILE A 47 2.53 -7.91 4.22
CA ILE A 47 3.59 -6.95 4.56
C ILE A 47 3.90 -5.97 3.41
N GLY A 48 3.29 -6.12 2.24
CA GLY A 48 3.63 -5.32 1.06
C GLY A 48 5.07 -5.52 0.59
N ALA A 49 5.59 -6.75 0.70
CA ALA A 49 6.98 -7.08 0.42
C ALA A 49 7.43 -6.60 -0.96
N ASN A 50 8.54 -5.89 -0.98
CA ASN A 50 9.14 -5.26 -2.15
C ASN A 50 10.67 -5.26 -2.00
N ASN A 51 11.42 -5.05 -3.09
CA ASN A 51 12.88 -4.89 -3.08
C ASN A 51 13.60 -5.86 -2.11
N ILE A 52 13.36 -7.16 -2.26
CA ILE A 52 13.98 -8.19 -1.43
C ILE A 52 15.46 -8.28 -1.80
N GLN A 53 16.34 -8.11 -0.81
CA GLN A 53 17.76 -8.26 -0.96
C GLN A 53 18.27 -9.38 -0.05
N VAL A 54 19.13 -10.23 -0.59
CA VAL A 54 19.74 -11.33 0.17
C VAL A 54 21.23 -11.33 -0.04
N LYS A 55 21.96 -11.42 1.07
CA LYS A 55 23.42 -11.53 1.11
C LYS A 55 23.82 -12.84 1.78
N ILE A 56 24.55 -13.68 1.08
CA ILE A 56 25.16 -14.87 1.67
C ILE A 56 26.33 -14.42 2.57
N LEU A 57 26.35 -14.95 3.78
CA LEU A 57 27.35 -14.58 4.80
C LEU A 57 28.41 -15.66 4.99
N ASP A 58 28.00 -16.93 4.99
CA ASP A 58 28.89 -18.05 5.31
C ASP A 58 28.23 -19.37 4.84
N GLU A 59 29.05 -20.34 4.44
CA GLU A 59 28.60 -21.70 4.12
C GLU A 59 29.49 -22.71 4.82
N LYS A 60 28.91 -23.58 5.64
CA LYS A 60 29.62 -24.62 6.35
C LYS A 60 28.70 -25.82 6.62
N ASN A 61 29.19 -27.02 6.32
CA ASN A 61 28.51 -28.31 6.62
C ASN A 61 27.03 -28.31 6.10
N ASP A 62 26.82 -27.96 4.82
CA ASP A 62 25.53 -27.92 4.17
C ASP A 62 24.53 -26.92 4.80
N ILE A 63 25.04 -25.96 5.57
CA ILE A 63 24.27 -24.85 6.13
C ILE A 63 24.82 -23.54 5.57
N VAL A 64 23.95 -22.78 4.90
CA VAL A 64 24.23 -21.45 4.40
C VAL A 64 23.61 -20.42 5.32
N LYS A 65 24.43 -19.51 5.85
CA LYS A 65 23.97 -18.34 6.61
C LYS A 65 23.76 -17.18 5.65
N TYR A 66 22.67 -16.48 5.82
CA TYR A 66 22.33 -15.33 4.99
C TYR A 66 21.74 -14.20 5.82
N GLN A 67 21.79 -13.01 5.27
CA GLN A 67 21.07 -11.82 5.72
C GLN A 67 20.05 -11.47 4.64
N ILE A 68 18.83 -11.21 5.05
CA ILE A 68 17.75 -10.75 4.17
C ILE A 68 17.25 -9.38 4.62
N SER A 69 16.97 -8.53 3.66
CA SER A 69 16.34 -7.23 3.84
C SER A 69 15.12 -7.14 2.91
N ILE A 70 13.98 -6.76 3.45
CA ILE A 70 12.69 -6.70 2.75
C ILE A 70 12.08 -5.33 3.00
N ASP A 71 11.91 -4.53 1.96
CA ASP A 71 11.13 -3.30 2.05
C ASP A 71 9.65 -3.65 2.23
N THR A 72 8.98 -3.01 3.20
CA THR A 72 7.58 -3.30 3.53
C THR A 72 6.76 -2.01 3.69
N VAL A 73 5.44 -2.14 3.88
CA VAL A 73 4.54 -1.00 4.15
C VAL A 73 4.82 -0.30 5.48
N ALA A 74 5.57 -0.92 6.40
CA ALA A 74 5.87 -0.39 7.73
C ALA A 74 7.38 -0.30 8.00
N GLY A 75 8.19 -0.14 6.96
CA GLY A 75 9.64 -0.04 7.05
C GLY A 75 10.38 -1.25 6.50
N ILE A 76 11.61 -1.42 6.92
CA ILE A 76 12.49 -2.50 6.44
C ILE A 76 12.53 -3.61 7.48
N ILE A 77 12.17 -4.83 7.07
CA ILE A 77 12.44 -6.03 7.86
C ILE A 77 13.84 -6.51 7.49
N GLU A 78 14.72 -6.60 8.47
CA GLU A 78 16.07 -7.10 8.26
C GLU A 78 16.45 -8.12 9.35
N TYR A 79 16.92 -9.29 8.93
CA TYR A 79 17.39 -10.31 9.86
C TYR A 79 18.42 -11.24 9.21
N LYS A 80 19.19 -11.94 10.08
CA LYS A 80 20.05 -13.04 9.71
C LYS A 80 19.37 -14.37 9.98
N ASN A 81 19.54 -15.32 9.08
CA ASN A 81 18.98 -16.65 9.22
C ASN A 81 19.91 -17.68 8.56
N LYS A 82 19.52 -18.94 8.61
CA LYS A 82 20.25 -20.05 8.02
C LYS A 82 19.32 -20.97 7.24
N ILE A 83 19.84 -21.59 6.19
CA ILE A 83 19.15 -22.53 5.32
C ILE A 83 20.01 -23.78 5.19
N GLY A 84 19.39 -24.95 5.41
CA GLY A 84 20.05 -26.25 5.22
C GLY A 84 19.93 -26.72 3.78
N ILE A 85 20.95 -27.38 3.29
CA ILE A 85 21.00 -28.00 1.96
C ILE A 85 21.19 -29.52 2.16
N ARG A 86 20.56 -30.31 1.34
CA ARG A 86 20.76 -31.76 1.28
C ARG A 86 20.58 -32.24 -0.16
N ASN A 87 21.59 -32.90 -0.71
CA ASN A 87 21.58 -33.36 -2.10
C ASN A 87 21.12 -32.27 -3.10
N GLU A 88 21.71 -31.08 -3.00
CA GLU A 88 21.37 -29.92 -3.83
C GLU A 88 19.90 -29.45 -3.70
N GLN A 89 19.21 -29.82 -2.63
CA GLN A 89 17.83 -29.41 -2.33
C GLN A 89 17.77 -28.65 -1.01
N ILE A 90 16.83 -27.73 -0.91
CA ILE A 90 16.61 -26.90 0.28
C ILE A 90 15.85 -27.69 1.35
N GLN A 91 16.38 -27.75 2.54
CA GLN A 91 15.68 -28.30 3.70
C GLN A 91 14.71 -27.27 4.25
N PHE A 92 13.42 -27.52 4.05
CA PHE A 92 12.37 -26.61 4.53
C PHE A 92 12.28 -26.62 6.06
N ASN A 93 12.10 -25.43 6.61
CA ASN A 93 11.58 -25.19 7.95
C ASN A 93 10.81 -23.84 7.94
N ASN A 94 9.95 -23.64 8.91
CA ASN A 94 9.07 -22.47 8.94
C ASN A 94 9.83 -21.13 9.05
N ASN A 95 11.04 -21.13 9.60
CA ASN A 95 11.89 -19.92 9.64
C ASN A 95 12.31 -19.43 8.24
N LEU A 96 12.19 -20.25 7.20
CA LEU A 96 12.44 -19.81 5.83
C LEU A 96 11.34 -18.90 5.30
N ILE A 97 10.12 -19.01 5.83
CA ILE A 97 9.00 -18.10 5.49
C ILE A 97 9.28 -16.72 6.09
N MET A 98 9.56 -16.70 7.39
CA MET A 98 9.92 -15.51 8.15
C MET A 98 10.67 -15.96 9.41
N LYS A 99 11.65 -15.19 9.87
CA LYS A 99 12.36 -15.50 11.11
C LYS A 99 11.37 -15.70 12.26
N ASP A 100 11.61 -16.72 13.07
CA ASP A 100 10.79 -17.13 14.24
C ASP A 100 9.32 -17.48 13.93
N TYR A 101 8.97 -17.61 12.65
CA TYR A 101 7.65 -18.07 12.23
C TYR A 101 7.44 -19.53 12.60
N LYS A 102 6.30 -19.82 13.23
CA LYS A 102 5.86 -21.17 13.62
C LYS A 102 4.42 -21.41 13.19
N ASP A 103 4.03 -22.66 13.08
CA ASP A 103 2.63 -23.01 12.78
C ASP A 103 1.67 -22.38 13.81
N GLY A 104 0.61 -21.78 13.28
CA GLY A 104 -0.36 -21.03 14.07
C GLY A 104 0.01 -19.57 14.35
N CYS A 105 1.21 -19.12 13.93
CA CYS A 105 1.55 -17.69 13.93
C CYS A 105 0.90 -16.98 12.75
N LYS A 106 0.72 -15.67 12.91
CA LYS A 106 0.24 -14.76 11.88
C LYS A 106 1.12 -13.52 11.84
N ILE A 107 1.14 -12.86 10.71
CA ILE A 107 1.72 -11.53 10.56
C ILE A 107 0.59 -10.52 10.78
N LYS A 108 0.80 -9.57 11.69
CA LYS A 108 -0.12 -8.46 11.95
C LYS A 108 0.53 -7.17 11.49
N VAL A 109 -0.05 -6.58 10.47
CA VAL A 109 0.37 -5.27 9.94
C VAL A 109 -0.56 -4.22 10.53
N THR A 110 0.03 -3.21 11.15
CA THR A 110 -0.70 -2.03 11.65
C THR A 110 -0.07 -0.82 10.99
N THR A 111 -0.87 -0.05 10.24
CA THR A 111 -0.44 1.20 9.62
C THR A 111 -1.33 2.33 10.11
N TYR A 112 -0.71 3.47 10.36
CA TYR A 112 -1.41 4.70 10.64
C TYR A 112 -0.95 5.75 9.63
N ASN A 113 -1.91 6.30 8.91
CA ASN A 113 -1.71 7.48 8.07
C ASN A 113 -2.54 8.60 8.67
N PRO A 114 -2.00 9.81 8.82
CA PRO A 114 -2.78 10.95 9.27
C PRO A 114 -4.03 11.13 8.39
N GLU A 115 -5.19 11.32 9.02
CA GLU A 115 -6.46 11.47 8.29
C GLU A 115 -6.56 12.79 7.54
N LYS A 116 -5.85 13.82 8.04
CA LYS A 116 -5.86 15.16 7.46
C LYS A 116 -4.45 15.69 7.33
N ARG A 117 -4.20 16.44 6.28
CA ARG A 117 -3.00 17.22 6.05
C ARG A 117 -3.08 18.53 6.83
N GLY A 118 -1.96 19.06 7.32
CA GLY A 118 -1.89 20.36 8.00
C GLY A 118 -2.44 21.49 7.13
N ARG A 119 -3.00 22.50 7.75
CA ARG A 119 -3.56 23.68 7.06
C ARG A 119 -2.44 24.62 6.64
N ILE A 120 -2.71 25.39 5.59
CA ILE A 120 -1.91 26.58 5.24
C ILE A 120 -2.76 27.78 5.61
N LEU A 121 -2.21 28.65 6.43
CA LEU A 121 -2.87 29.81 6.99
C LEU A 121 -2.14 31.08 6.54
N ASP A 122 -2.86 32.19 6.42
CA ASP A 122 -2.28 33.52 6.29
C ASP A 122 -1.74 33.99 7.66
N ARG A 123 -1.19 35.23 7.71
CA ARG A 123 -0.68 35.81 8.97
C ARG A 123 -1.76 36.07 10.03
N ASN A 124 -3.01 36.19 9.62
CA ASN A 124 -4.14 36.48 10.49
C ASN A 124 -4.82 35.19 10.98
N GLY A 125 -4.38 34.03 10.48
CA GLY A 125 -4.97 32.72 10.79
C GLY A 125 -6.11 32.31 9.85
N GLU A 126 -6.34 33.05 8.77
CA GLU A 126 -7.32 32.69 7.74
C GLU A 126 -6.84 31.49 6.94
N VAL A 127 -7.75 30.59 6.61
CA VAL A 127 -7.42 29.32 5.94
C VAL A 127 -7.22 29.52 4.46
N LEU A 128 -6.02 29.24 3.96
CA LEU A 128 -5.65 29.28 2.54
C LEU A 128 -5.72 27.89 1.88
N ALA A 129 -5.48 26.83 2.67
CA ALA A 129 -5.65 25.46 2.23
C ALA A 129 -5.95 24.55 3.43
N GLU A 130 -6.96 23.68 3.29
CA GLU A 130 -7.30 22.68 4.30
C GLU A 130 -7.90 21.43 3.69
N ASP A 131 -8.00 20.39 4.49
CA ASP A 131 -8.66 19.15 4.11
C ASP A 131 -10.11 19.14 4.58
N GLU A 132 -11.02 19.00 3.62
CA GLU A 132 -12.45 18.86 3.86
C GLU A 132 -12.95 17.46 3.53
N LYS A 133 -14.14 17.17 4.03
CA LYS A 133 -14.83 15.92 3.72
C LYS A 133 -15.39 15.94 2.31
N GLY A 134 -14.90 15.01 1.50
CA GLY A 134 -15.42 14.76 0.17
C GLY A 134 -15.97 13.34 0.02
N TYR A 135 -16.44 13.02 -1.17
CA TYR A 135 -17.06 11.74 -1.48
C TYR A 135 -16.54 11.21 -2.80
N SER A 136 -15.91 10.05 -2.75
CA SER A 136 -15.46 9.32 -3.94
C SER A 136 -16.60 8.44 -4.45
N VAL A 137 -17.11 8.74 -5.62
CA VAL A 137 -18.05 7.89 -6.34
C VAL A 137 -17.23 6.96 -7.23
N GLY A 138 -17.40 5.67 -7.03
CA GLY A 138 -16.64 4.65 -7.75
C GLY A 138 -17.44 3.39 -7.99
N LEU A 139 -16.79 2.43 -8.65
CA LEU A 139 -17.41 1.22 -9.18
C LEU A 139 -16.76 -0.02 -8.57
N VAL A 140 -17.57 -1.05 -8.34
CA VAL A 140 -17.12 -2.40 -7.99
C VAL A 140 -17.35 -3.30 -9.19
N LYS A 141 -16.29 -3.75 -9.85
CA LYS A 141 -16.30 -4.40 -11.16
C LYS A 141 -17.25 -5.58 -11.24
N GLY A 142 -17.17 -6.51 -10.31
CA GLY A 142 -17.98 -7.75 -10.31
C GLY A 142 -19.47 -7.53 -9.99
N LYS A 143 -19.88 -6.29 -9.67
CA LYS A 143 -21.28 -5.96 -9.36
C LYS A 143 -21.98 -5.20 -10.47
N LEU A 144 -21.26 -4.79 -11.51
CA LEU A 144 -21.82 -4.11 -12.69
C LEU A 144 -22.54 -5.10 -13.62
N ASN A 145 -23.54 -4.64 -14.36
CA ASN A 145 -24.18 -5.42 -15.43
C ASN A 145 -23.38 -5.35 -16.75
N GLY A 146 -22.09 -5.18 -16.67
CA GLY A 146 -21.21 -5.03 -17.80
C GLY A 146 -21.03 -3.58 -18.25
N GLU A 147 -20.54 -3.41 -19.49
CA GLU A 147 -20.21 -2.08 -20.02
C GLU A 147 -21.44 -1.20 -20.32
N ASN A 148 -22.63 -1.78 -20.36
CA ASN A 148 -23.87 -1.03 -20.59
C ASN A 148 -24.12 0.03 -19.50
N ASP A 149 -23.65 -0.21 -18.28
CA ASP A 149 -23.82 0.72 -17.18
C ASP A 149 -22.92 1.96 -17.30
N TYR A 150 -21.82 1.88 -18.07
CA TYR A 150 -20.84 2.97 -18.17
C TYR A 150 -21.43 4.24 -18.79
N GLY A 151 -22.36 4.11 -19.74
CA GLY A 151 -23.04 5.26 -20.35
C GLY A 151 -23.86 6.06 -19.35
N GLN A 152 -24.64 5.39 -18.52
CA GLN A 152 -25.43 6.03 -17.47
C GLN A 152 -24.53 6.66 -16.40
N ILE A 153 -23.49 5.94 -15.97
CA ILE A 153 -22.56 6.43 -14.96
C ILE A 153 -21.81 7.66 -15.47
N ALA A 154 -21.38 7.64 -16.74
CA ALA A 154 -20.71 8.76 -17.39
C ALA A 154 -21.60 10.02 -17.39
N GLN A 155 -22.88 9.85 -17.70
CA GLN A 155 -23.87 10.94 -17.67
C GLN A 155 -24.06 11.50 -16.26
N TYR A 156 -24.25 10.64 -15.25
CA TYR A 156 -24.39 11.08 -13.84
C TYR A 156 -23.16 11.82 -13.34
N LEU A 157 -21.97 11.34 -13.69
CA LEU A 157 -20.70 11.87 -13.19
C LEU A 157 -20.13 12.98 -14.08
N GLU A 158 -20.80 13.36 -15.17
CA GLU A 158 -20.28 14.34 -16.14
C GLU A 158 -18.84 14.01 -16.55
N THR A 159 -18.65 12.78 -17.00
CA THR A 159 -17.36 12.26 -17.49
C THR A 159 -17.62 11.49 -18.78
N ASP A 160 -16.57 11.05 -19.46
CA ASP A 160 -16.68 10.22 -20.66
C ASP A 160 -16.57 8.72 -20.34
N VAL A 161 -17.17 7.90 -21.17
CA VAL A 161 -17.16 6.44 -21.04
C VAL A 161 -15.77 5.88 -21.17
N GLU A 162 -14.93 6.47 -22.05
CA GLU A 162 -13.55 6.04 -22.30
C GLU A 162 -12.70 6.17 -21.03
N THR A 163 -12.84 7.26 -20.30
CA THR A 163 -12.20 7.47 -18.99
C THR A 163 -12.59 6.39 -17.98
N ILE A 164 -13.88 6.02 -17.93
CA ILE A 164 -14.35 4.94 -17.05
C ILE A 164 -13.71 3.61 -17.46
N GLN A 165 -13.78 3.25 -18.74
CA GLN A 165 -13.22 2.02 -19.29
C GLN A 165 -11.73 1.91 -19.01
N LYS A 166 -10.96 2.98 -19.26
CA LYS A 166 -9.53 3.04 -18.98
C LYS A 166 -9.21 2.79 -17.52
N LYS A 167 -9.97 3.40 -16.60
CA LYS A 167 -9.80 3.14 -15.17
C LYS A 167 -10.14 1.69 -14.81
N MET A 168 -11.22 1.14 -15.36
CA MET A 168 -11.70 -0.22 -15.08
C MET A 168 -10.84 -1.33 -15.73
N SER A 169 -10.01 -1.02 -16.71
CA SER A 169 -9.13 -1.98 -17.40
C SER A 169 -7.75 -2.16 -16.76
N ALA A 170 -7.44 -1.47 -15.66
CA ALA A 170 -6.15 -1.56 -15.00
C ALA A 170 -5.89 -2.99 -14.46
N SER A 171 -4.68 -3.48 -14.62
CA SER A 171 -4.30 -4.89 -14.36
C SER A 171 -4.44 -5.35 -12.90
N TRP A 172 -4.50 -4.41 -11.95
CA TRP A 172 -4.67 -4.70 -10.53
C TRP A 172 -6.14 -4.89 -10.10
N ILE A 173 -7.12 -4.58 -10.99
CA ILE A 173 -8.54 -4.59 -10.67
C ILE A 173 -9.09 -6.02 -10.78
N ASN A 174 -9.62 -6.52 -9.68
CA ASN A 174 -10.42 -7.74 -9.60
C ASN A 174 -11.90 -7.40 -9.39
N ASP A 175 -12.76 -8.42 -9.33
CA ASP A 175 -14.21 -8.25 -9.24
C ASP A 175 -14.68 -7.53 -7.96
N ASP A 176 -13.93 -7.63 -6.86
CA ASP A 176 -14.24 -6.96 -5.59
C ASP A 176 -13.58 -5.59 -5.45
N SER A 177 -12.74 -5.19 -6.40
CA SER A 177 -12.01 -3.92 -6.34
C SER A 177 -12.97 -2.74 -6.46
N PHE A 178 -12.85 -1.79 -5.52
CA PHE A 178 -13.46 -0.47 -5.64
C PHE A 178 -12.56 0.43 -6.50
N VAL A 179 -13.10 0.91 -7.62
CA VAL A 179 -12.38 1.79 -8.57
C VAL A 179 -12.97 3.19 -8.48
N PRO A 180 -12.25 4.18 -7.93
CA PRO A 180 -12.74 5.55 -7.83
C PRO A 180 -12.81 6.20 -9.21
N ILE A 181 -13.98 6.75 -9.55
CA ILE A 181 -14.22 7.42 -10.82
C ILE A 181 -14.14 8.95 -10.67
N LYS A 182 -14.93 9.52 -9.77
CA LYS A 182 -14.97 10.98 -9.52
C LYS A 182 -15.14 11.28 -8.04
N THR A 183 -14.43 12.31 -7.58
CA THR A 183 -14.62 12.85 -6.23
C THR A 183 -15.53 14.06 -6.31
N VAL A 184 -16.48 14.13 -5.39
CA VAL A 184 -17.56 15.16 -5.40
C VAL A 184 -17.75 15.74 -4.01
N SER A 185 -18.32 16.95 -3.93
CA SER A 185 -18.75 17.57 -2.69
C SER A 185 -19.98 16.88 -2.09
N GLU A 186 -20.36 17.24 -0.87
CA GLU A 186 -21.56 16.72 -0.23
C GLU A 186 -22.84 17.10 -0.98
N ILE A 187 -22.93 18.33 -1.48
CA ILE A 187 -24.09 18.80 -2.25
C ILE A 187 -24.26 17.98 -3.52
N THR A 188 -23.17 17.80 -4.28
CA THR A 188 -23.18 16.99 -5.51
C THR A 188 -23.51 15.53 -5.20
N LYS A 189 -22.92 14.95 -4.15
CA LYS A 189 -23.25 13.59 -3.70
C LYS A 189 -24.76 13.43 -3.43
N ASN A 190 -25.35 14.37 -2.68
CA ASN A 190 -26.78 14.31 -2.36
C ASN A 190 -27.66 14.40 -3.62
N GLY A 191 -27.26 15.25 -4.58
CA GLY A 191 -27.91 15.33 -5.89
C GLY A 191 -27.83 14.03 -6.68
N LEU A 192 -26.67 13.40 -6.73
CA LEU A 192 -26.47 12.12 -7.39
C LEU A 192 -27.30 10.98 -6.77
N ILE A 193 -27.40 10.96 -5.44
CA ILE A 193 -28.22 9.98 -4.72
C ILE A 193 -29.72 10.23 -5.03
N TYR A 194 -30.16 11.47 -4.96
CA TYR A 194 -31.55 11.86 -5.28
C TYR A 194 -31.93 11.48 -6.71
N ASN A 195 -31.02 11.66 -7.66
CA ASN A 195 -31.24 11.30 -9.06
C ASN A 195 -31.08 9.77 -9.33
N GLY A 196 -30.77 8.98 -8.32
CA GLY A 196 -30.82 7.53 -8.39
C GLY A 196 -29.55 6.84 -8.84
N ILE A 197 -28.36 7.46 -8.76
CA ILE A 197 -27.09 6.83 -9.15
C ILE A 197 -26.82 5.51 -8.39
N LEU A 198 -27.30 5.38 -7.15
CA LEU A 198 -27.14 4.16 -6.36
C LEU A 198 -28.05 3.00 -6.81
N ASN A 199 -29.00 3.24 -7.73
CA ASN A 199 -29.82 2.20 -8.35
C ASN A 199 -28.99 1.38 -9.36
N ILE A 200 -27.86 1.93 -9.83
CA ILE A 200 -26.94 1.20 -10.70
C ILE A 200 -26.12 0.26 -9.82
N LYS A 201 -26.29 -1.05 -10.04
CA LYS A 201 -25.54 -2.07 -9.31
C LYS A 201 -24.05 -1.85 -9.48
N GLY A 202 -23.30 -1.96 -8.39
CA GLY A 202 -21.84 -1.78 -8.42
C GLY A 202 -21.38 -0.34 -8.22
N VAL A 203 -22.25 0.67 -8.26
CA VAL A 203 -21.90 2.02 -7.82
C VAL A 203 -21.79 2.05 -6.30
N LYS A 204 -20.73 2.64 -5.80
CA LYS A 204 -20.47 2.84 -4.36
C LYS A 204 -19.93 4.24 -4.11
N ILE A 205 -20.35 4.85 -3.01
CA ILE A 205 -19.85 6.14 -2.54
C ILE A 205 -19.08 5.91 -1.24
N SER A 206 -17.84 6.40 -1.20
CA SER A 206 -16.98 6.34 -0.02
C SER A 206 -16.58 7.74 0.41
N THR A 207 -16.51 7.99 1.72
CA THR A 207 -15.97 9.24 2.24
C THR A 207 -14.46 9.28 1.99
N VAL A 208 -13.96 10.44 1.56
CA VAL A 208 -12.54 10.72 1.35
C VAL A 208 -12.21 12.11 1.89
N SER A 209 -10.94 12.36 2.17
CA SER A 209 -10.44 13.72 2.41
C SER A 209 -10.10 14.35 1.07
N ILE A 210 -10.49 15.60 0.88
CA ILE A 210 -10.15 16.42 -0.30
C ILE A 210 -9.47 17.69 0.16
N ARG A 211 -8.37 18.06 -0.52
CA ARG A 211 -7.70 19.31 -0.29
C ARG A 211 -8.46 20.44 -0.95
N THR A 212 -8.88 21.45 -0.18
CA THR A 212 -9.61 22.62 -0.67
C THR A 212 -8.78 23.88 -0.50
N TYR A 213 -9.06 24.84 -1.37
CA TYR A 213 -8.40 26.13 -1.43
C TYR A 213 -9.49 27.21 -1.48
N PRO A 214 -9.95 27.74 -0.32
CA PRO A 214 -11.14 28.59 -0.23
C PRO A 214 -11.11 29.82 -1.13
N TYR A 215 -9.91 30.33 -1.43
CA TYR A 215 -9.73 31.51 -2.28
C TYR A 215 -9.41 31.18 -3.75
N ASP A 216 -9.64 29.94 -4.18
CA ASP A 216 -9.44 29.48 -5.56
C ASP A 216 -8.07 29.87 -6.15
N LYS A 217 -8.08 30.79 -7.13
CA LYS A 217 -6.89 31.21 -7.88
C LYS A 217 -6.05 32.25 -7.17
N VAL A 218 -6.56 32.86 -6.09
CA VAL A 218 -5.81 33.85 -5.33
C VAL A 218 -4.63 33.16 -4.64
N ALA A 219 -3.42 33.71 -4.82
CA ALA A 219 -2.16 33.16 -4.32
C ALA A 219 -1.86 31.69 -4.72
N SER A 220 -2.56 31.12 -5.71
CA SER A 220 -2.37 29.73 -6.14
C SER A 220 -0.93 29.39 -6.55
N HIS A 221 -0.19 30.35 -7.10
CA HIS A 221 1.22 30.20 -7.46
C HIS A 221 2.15 30.15 -6.23
N ILE A 222 1.73 30.70 -5.09
CA ILE A 222 2.47 30.63 -3.81
C ILE A 222 2.08 29.35 -3.08
N ILE A 223 0.77 29.13 -2.89
CA ILE A 223 0.24 27.98 -2.12
C ILE A 223 0.55 26.68 -2.85
N GLY A 224 0.41 26.65 -4.17
CA GLY A 224 0.55 25.45 -4.97
C GLY A 224 -0.69 24.55 -4.91
N TYR A 225 -0.48 23.28 -5.17
CA TYR A 225 -1.55 22.26 -5.16
C TYR A 225 -1.02 20.87 -4.84
N VAL A 226 -1.91 19.99 -4.44
CA VAL A 226 -1.64 18.57 -4.26
C VAL A 226 -2.21 17.74 -5.40
N GLN A 227 -1.63 16.57 -5.64
CA GLN A 227 -2.11 15.61 -6.63
C GLN A 227 -1.87 14.18 -6.13
N ASN A 228 -2.64 13.23 -6.61
CA ASN A 228 -2.40 11.82 -6.31
C ASN A 228 -1.00 11.41 -6.74
N VAL A 229 -0.37 10.57 -5.92
CA VAL A 229 0.93 9.98 -6.25
C VAL A 229 0.83 9.10 -7.49
N ASN A 230 1.89 9.09 -8.27
CA ASN A 230 2.06 8.20 -9.41
C ASN A 230 3.14 7.15 -9.13
N SER A 231 3.40 6.27 -10.10
CA SER A 231 4.39 5.20 -9.95
C SER A 231 5.83 5.71 -9.76
N GLU A 232 6.15 6.90 -10.27
CA GLU A 232 7.48 7.53 -10.10
C GLU A 232 7.62 8.10 -8.70
N ASP A 233 6.56 8.74 -8.19
CA ASP A 233 6.53 9.25 -6.82
C ASP A 233 6.74 8.11 -5.81
N LEU A 234 6.03 7.00 -5.99
CA LEU A 234 6.17 5.83 -5.12
C LEU A 234 7.58 5.23 -5.15
N LYS A 235 8.26 5.31 -6.30
CA LYS A 235 9.67 4.89 -6.41
C LYS A 235 10.62 5.86 -5.74
N LYS A 236 10.39 7.18 -5.89
CA LYS A 236 11.23 8.24 -5.34
C LYS A 236 11.12 8.34 -3.83
N HIS A 237 9.90 8.20 -3.31
CA HIS A 237 9.58 8.34 -1.88
C HIS A 237 9.38 6.98 -1.19
N LYS A 238 10.24 6.01 -1.55
CA LYS A 238 10.25 4.69 -0.95
C LYS A 238 10.47 4.80 0.55
N ASN A 239 9.70 4.04 1.32
CA ASN A 239 9.78 4.02 2.79
C ASN A 239 9.35 5.31 3.51
N GLU A 240 8.76 6.28 2.79
CA GLU A 240 8.17 7.46 3.39
C GLU A 240 6.67 7.30 3.67
N GLY A 241 6.13 6.09 3.53
CA GLY A 241 4.74 5.74 3.86
C GLY A 241 3.71 6.22 2.83
N TYR A 242 4.11 6.56 1.59
CA TYR A 242 3.17 6.80 0.50
C TYR A 242 2.59 5.49 -0.04
N ASN A 243 1.32 5.54 -0.40
CA ASN A 243 0.62 4.46 -1.08
C ASN A 243 -0.14 5.01 -2.31
N SER A 244 -0.80 4.13 -3.07
CA SER A 244 -1.50 4.50 -4.31
C SER A 244 -2.67 5.47 -4.13
N THR A 245 -3.13 5.70 -2.91
CA THR A 245 -4.21 6.63 -2.58
C THR A 245 -3.71 7.93 -1.95
N SER A 246 -2.42 8.03 -1.66
CA SER A 246 -1.80 9.22 -1.08
C SER A 246 -1.82 10.39 -2.06
N VAL A 247 -1.81 11.62 -1.50
CA VAL A 247 -1.58 12.84 -2.25
C VAL A 247 -0.21 13.42 -1.90
N ILE A 248 0.38 14.19 -2.83
CA ILE A 248 1.67 14.84 -2.66
C ILE A 248 1.61 16.26 -3.20
N GLY A 249 2.26 17.22 -2.54
CA GLY A 249 2.40 18.57 -3.02
C GLY A 249 3.24 18.66 -4.30
N ARG A 250 2.71 19.33 -5.32
CA ARG A 250 3.36 19.46 -6.64
C ARG A 250 4.09 20.78 -6.84
N SER A 251 3.64 21.81 -6.20
CA SER A 251 4.24 23.16 -6.33
C SER A 251 3.99 23.99 -5.07
N GLY A 252 4.63 25.16 -5.00
CA GLY A 252 4.44 26.15 -3.95
C GLY A 252 4.70 25.61 -2.54
N ILE A 253 4.00 26.17 -1.57
CA ILE A 253 4.10 25.81 -0.15
C ILE A 253 3.73 24.33 0.06
N GLU A 254 2.73 23.83 -0.70
CA GLU A 254 2.33 22.42 -0.63
C GLU A 254 3.50 21.46 -0.90
N ALA A 255 4.37 21.81 -1.86
CA ALA A 255 5.53 20.97 -2.18
C ALA A 255 6.72 21.22 -1.25
N VAL A 256 6.99 22.49 -0.90
CA VAL A 256 8.15 22.86 -0.07
C VAL A 256 7.99 22.32 1.36
N TYR A 257 6.79 22.39 1.90
CA TYR A 257 6.45 21.94 3.26
C TYR A 257 5.72 20.58 3.27
N GLU A 258 5.92 19.77 2.23
CA GLU A 258 5.26 18.45 2.09
C GLU A 258 5.38 17.61 3.36
N LYS A 259 6.58 17.50 3.91
CA LYS A 259 6.86 16.67 5.08
C LYS A 259 6.07 17.15 6.31
N GLN A 260 6.06 18.45 6.57
CA GLN A 260 5.35 19.04 7.71
C GLN A 260 3.84 18.95 7.52
N LEU A 261 3.35 19.38 6.36
CA LEU A 261 1.90 19.37 6.07
C LEU A 261 1.31 17.96 6.09
N ARG A 262 2.00 16.99 5.50
CA ARG A 262 1.54 15.61 5.48
C ARG A 262 1.67 14.94 6.83
N GLY A 263 2.72 15.28 7.57
CA GLY A 263 3.13 14.52 8.74
C GLY A 263 3.75 13.16 8.39
N SER A 264 4.20 12.45 9.38
CA SER A 264 4.79 11.13 9.24
C SER A 264 3.71 10.04 9.28
N SER A 265 3.79 9.08 8.39
CA SER A 265 3.03 7.83 8.52
C SER A 265 3.76 6.92 9.49
N SER A 266 3.01 6.18 10.30
CA SER A 266 3.59 5.14 11.14
C SER A 266 3.08 3.76 10.73
N GLY A 267 3.84 2.77 11.09
CA GLY A 267 3.43 1.40 10.87
C GLY A 267 4.30 0.45 11.65
N LYS A 268 3.74 -0.71 11.98
CA LYS A 268 4.49 -1.81 12.55
C LYS A 268 4.04 -3.14 11.98
N ILE A 269 4.96 -4.07 11.92
CA ILE A 269 4.71 -5.44 11.54
C ILE A 269 5.13 -6.32 12.70
N ASP A 270 4.16 -6.99 13.29
CA ASP A 270 4.34 -7.89 14.41
C ASP A 270 4.11 -9.34 13.97
N LEU A 271 4.98 -10.25 14.43
CA LEU A 271 4.70 -11.66 14.46
C LEU A 271 3.86 -11.96 15.71
N VAL A 272 2.66 -12.50 15.52
CA VAL A 272 1.73 -12.79 16.61
C VAL A 272 1.39 -14.28 16.65
N ASN A 273 1.06 -14.79 17.83
CA ASN A 273 0.58 -16.17 17.99
C ASN A 273 -0.93 -16.26 17.67
N LYS A 274 -1.49 -17.47 17.77
CA LYS A 274 -2.91 -17.73 17.52
C LYS A 274 -3.90 -16.93 18.39
N ASN A 275 -3.44 -16.35 19.47
CA ASN A 275 -4.21 -15.52 20.39
C ASN A 275 -3.91 -14.01 20.20
N ASP A 276 -3.35 -13.62 19.08
CA ASP A 276 -2.94 -12.25 18.74
C ASP A 276 -1.91 -11.61 19.69
N LYS A 277 -1.25 -12.43 20.52
CA LYS A 277 -0.16 -11.94 21.38
C LYS A 277 1.12 -11.80 20.54
N VAL A 278 1.74 -10.63 20.62
CA VAL A 278 3.01 -10.34 19.94
C VAL A 278 4.12 -11.26 20.46
N ILE A 279 4.77 -11.94 19.52
CA ILE A 279 5.96 -12.77 19.73
C ILE A 279 7.20 -11.93 19.49
N GLU A 280 7.21 -11.20 18.36
CA GLU A 280 8.32 -10.35 17.92
C GLU A 280 7.77 -9.17 17.12
N ASN A 281 8.38 -7.99 17.29
CA ASN A 281 8.21 -6.86 16.39
C ASN A 281 9.25 -6.99 15.28
N LEU A 282 8.81 -7.19 14.04
CA LEU A 282 9.69 -7.41 12.89
C LEU A 282 10.24 -6.10 12.34
N CYS A 283 9.41 -5.06 12.32
CA CYS A 283 9.82 -3.69 12.03
C CYS A 283 8.75 -2.69 12.50
N ALA A 284 9.17 -1.45 12.74
CA ALA A 284 8.29 -0.35 13.02
C ALA A 284 8.85 0.95 12.45
N ILE A 285 7.97 1.79 11.91
CA ILE A 285 8.22 3.21 11.67
C ILE A 285 7.42 3.96 12.73
N GLU A 286 8.10 4.69 13.61
CA GLU A 286 7.45 5.54 14.60
C GLU A 286 7.02 6.86 13.96
N ILE A 287 5.96 7.46 14.51
CA ILE A 287 5.56 8.83 14.13
C ILE A 287 6.55 9.78 14.77
N ASP A 288 7.36 10.44 13.94
CA ASP A 288 8.21 11.53 14.41
C ASP A 288 7.37 12.77 14.73
N GLU A 289 6.50 13.17 13.80
CA GLU A 289 5.64 14.34 13.93
C GLU A 289 4.32 14.12 13.17
N GLY A 290 3.20 14.51 13.80
CA GLY A 290 1.90 14.59 13.11
C GLY A 290 1.88 15.73 12.08
N PRO A 291 0.81 15.84 11.27
CA PRO A 291 0.61 16.97 10.36
C PRO A 291 0.65 18.30 11.11
N GLN A 292 1.37 19.27 10.57
CA GLN A 292 1.55 20.59 11.16
C GLN A 292 0.95 21.66 10.26
N ASP A 293 0.30 22.64 10.85
CA ASP A 293 -0.17 23.83 10.15
C ASP A 293 1.02 24.76 9.81
N ILE A 294 0.98 25.37 8.64
CA ILE A 294 1.98 26.35 8.18
C ILE A 294 1.33 27.71 8.10
N THR A 295 1.85 28.67 8.85
CA THR A 295 1.39 30.07 8.79
C THR A 295 2.34 30.88 7.91
N LEU A 296 1.78 31.52 6.90
CA LEU A 296 2.50 32.38 5.97
C LEU A 296 2.55 33.82 6.50
N THR A 297 3.47 34.63 5.95
CA THR A 297 3.60 36.06 6.26
C THR A 297 2.77 36.98 5.35
N ILE A 298 1.95 36.41 4.47
CA ILE A 298 1.05 37.13 3.57
C ILE A 298 -0.33 37.35 4.22
N ASP A 299 -1.07 38.35 3.69
CA ASP A 299 -2.49 38.62 4.04
C ASP A 299 -3.40 38.06 2.96
#